data_779cb620f4c4f8976f30fa088df03a3b
#
_entry.id   779cb620f4c4f8976f30fa088df03a3b
#
_cell.length_a   1.000
_cell.length_b   1.000
_cell.length_c   1.000
_cell.angle_alpha   90.00
_cell.angle_beta   90.00
_cell.angle_gamma   90.00
#
_symmetry.space_group_name_H-M   'P 1'
#
loop_
_entity.id
_entity.type
_entity.pdbx_description
1 polymer ?
#
loop_
_entity_poly.entity_id
_entity_poly.type
_entity_poly.pdbx_seq_one_letter_code
_entity_poly.pdbx_strand_id
1 'polypeptide(L)'
;MHPEIKQDEAGNCPKCGMRLVDAGPEVITTSYQNQGKGLGTSTWKDYIPLAIIVGLILVTSLVLSLRDLQIGALSITASLSYFMIGFFIVFAGFKLIDLKGFAEGYSTYDLLAKKVFAYGYVYPFIELFFGLAMILYPTSMSLLLAEIGVMGFSGLGVTIKLAKREKFQCVCLGTFLKVPLTKVTVFEDFGMVGLALVMLFISAYA
;
A
#
# COMPACT_ATOMS: atom_id res chain seq x y z
N MET A 1 -4.43 37.56 -18.88
CA MET A 1 -4.70 36.43 -19.75
C MET A 1 -6.16 36.04 -19.59
N HIS A 2 -6.81 35.58 -20.65
CA HIS A 2 -8.22 35.21 -20.67
C HIS A 2 -8.34 33.68 -20.59
N PRO A 3 -8.33 33.08 -19.41
CA PRO A 3 -8.31 31.62 -19.23
C PRO A 3 -9.59 30.92 -19.69
N GLU A 4 -10.65 31.69 -19.88
CA GLU A 4 -11.95 31.25 -20.36
C GLU A 4 -11.99 30.95 -21.87
N ILE A 5 -10.98 31.38 -22.63
CA ILE A 5 -10.95 31.17 -24.09
C ILE A 5 -10.19 29.92 -24.41
N LYS A 6 -10.91 28.90 -24.91
CA LYS A 6 -10.38 27.64 -25.43
C LYS A 6 -10.75 27.53 -26.90
N GLN A 7 -9.81 27.11 -27.72
CA GLN A 7 -9.98 26.79 -29.16
C GLN A 7 -9.35 25.45 -29.48
N ASP A 8 -9.97 24.70 -30.37
CA ASP A 8 -9.48 23.40 -30.79
C ASP A 8 -8.35 23.47 -31.81
N GLU A 9 -8.14 24.66 -32.41
CA GLU A 9 -7.08 24.93 -33.40
C GLU A 9 -6.09 25.97 -32.91
N ALA A 10 -4.84 25.83 -33.36
CA ALA A 10 -3.79 26.79 -33.02
C ALA A 10 -4.13 28.20 -33.60
N GLY A 11 -4.20 29.17 -32.71
CA GLY A 11 -4.60 30.52 -33.12
C GLY A 11 -4.25 31.61 -32.12
N ASN A 12 -4.78 32.81 -32.35
CA ASN A 12 -4.63 33.92 -31.43
C ASN A 12 -5.92 34.19 -30.64
N CYS A 13 -5.77 34.64 -29.41
CA CYS A 13 -6.90 35.02 -28.56
C CYS A 13 -7.76 36.11 -29.23
N PRO A 14 -9.07 35.88 -29.46
CA PRO A 14 -9.93 36.87 -30.14
C PRO A 14 -10.16 38.14 -29.33
N LYS A 15 -9.86 38.13 -28.02
CA LYS A 15 -10.01 39.33 -27.17
C LYS A 15 -8.75 40.19 -27.08
N CYS A 16 -7.55 39.61 -27.17
CA CYS A 16 -6.32 40.38 -26.95
C CYS A 16 -5.23 40.13 -28.00
N GLY A 17 -5.48 39.28 -29.01
CA GLY A 17 -4.54 39.00 -30.12
C GLY A 17 -3.29 38.19 -29.73
N MET A 18 -3.07 37.87 -28.45
CA MET A 18 -1.92 37.05 -28.04
C MET A 18 -2.08 35.63 -28.53
N ARG A 19 -0.96 35.02 -28.95
CA ARG A 19 -0.93 33.63 -29.38
C ARG A 19 -1.39 32.70 -28.25
N LEU A 20 -2.38 31.86 -28.52
CA LEU A 20 -2.81 30.82 -27.59
C LEU A 20 -1.70 29.80 -27.56
N VAL A 21 -1.24 29.47 -26.37
CA VAL A 21 -0.30 28.42 -26.12
C VAL A 21 -1.13 27.11 -26.05
N ASP A 22 -0.67 26.10 -26.75
CA ASP A 22 -1.22 24.77 -26.58
C ASP A 22 -1.27 24.48 -25.08
N ALA A 23 -2.46 24.26 -24.54
CA ALA A 23 -2.58 23.69 -23.22
C ALA A 23 -2.05 22.27 -23.38
N GLY A 24 -0.73 22.15 -23.30
CA GLY A 24 -0.09 20.84 -23.27
C GLY A 24 -0.80 19.97 -22.25
N PRO A 25 -0.78 18.65 -22.36
CA PRO A 25 -1.59 17.77 -21.58
C PRO A 25 -1.60 18.25 -20.13
N GLU A 26 -2.79 18.59 -19.65
CA GLU A 26 -3.01 19.14 -18.31
C GLU A 26 -2.18 18.33 -17.34
N VAL A 27 -1.12 18.96 -16.85
CA VAL A 27 -0.08 18.36 -16.07
C VAL A 27 -0.74 17.63 -14.91
N ILE A 28 -0.81 16.29 -15.05
CA ILE A 28 -0.62 15.26 -13.98
C ILE A 28 -1.57 15.31 -12.77
N THR A 29 -2.28 16.39 -12.46
CA THR A 29 -3.30 16.39 -11.40
C THR A 29 -4.61 15.73 -11.83
N THR A 30 -4.89 15.63 -13.12
CA THR A 30 -6.08 14.96 -13.66
C THR A 30 -5.90 13.48 -13.90
N SER A 31 -4.67 12.96 -13.94
CA SER A 31 -4.44 11.52 -14.18
C SER A 31 -4.94 10.64 -13.04
N TYR A 32 -4.91 11.11 -11.80
CA TYR A 32 -5.41 10.35 -10.65
C TYR A 32 -6.93 10.46 -10.45
N GLN A 33 -7.56 11.58 -10.81
CA GLN A 33 -9.02 11.71 -10.76
C GLN A 33 -9.74 10.99 -11.91
N ASN A 34 -9.11 10.85 -13.07
CA ASN A 34 -9.67 10.08 -14.20
C ASN A 34 -9.43 8.56 -14.09
N GLN A 35 -8.50 8.10 -13.24
CA GLN A 35 -8.32 6.67 -12.97
C GLN A 35 -9.54 6.03 -12.30
N GLY A 36 -10.38 6.81 -11.62
CA GLY A 36 -11.65 6.32 -11.06
C GLY A 36 -12.74 6.02 -12.09
N LYS A 37 -12.67 6.59 -13.31
CA LYS A 37 -13.66 6.37 -14.37
C LYS A 37 -13.35 5.19 -15.31
N GLY A 38 -12.16 4.63 -15.24
CA GLY A 38 -11.68 3.56 -16.13
C GLY A 38 -11.51 2.19 -15.45
N LEU A 39 -11.95 2.03 -14.20
CA LEU A 39 -11.95 0.71 -13.55
C LEU A 39 -13.08 -0.15 -14.16
N GLY A 40 -12.73 -0.84 -15.25
CA GLY A 40 -13.52 -1.96 -15.75
C GLY A 40 -13.76 -2.99 -14.63
N THR A 41 -14.69 -3.89 -14.83
CA THR A 41 -14.95 -5.00 -13.92
C THR A 41 -13.65 -5.75 -13.63
N SER A 42 -13.22 -5.72 -12.36
CA SER A 42 -12.03 -6.44 -11.90
C SER A 42 -12.12 -7.91 -12.28
N THR A 43 -11.13 -8.38 -12.99
CA THR A 43 -11.02 -9.77 -13.42
C THR A 43 -10.08 -10.52 -12.47
N TRP A 44 -10.30 -11.80 -12.23
CA TRP A 44 -9.40 -12.64 -11.41
C TRP A 44 -7.92 -12.57 -11.85
N LYS A 45 -7.67 -12.29 -13.12
CA LYS A 45 -6.31 -12.15 -13.68
C LYS A 45 -5.54 -10.98 -13.07
N ASP A 46 -6.22 -9.95 -12.61
CA ASP A 46 -5.60 -8.76 -12.01
C ASP A 46 -4.99 -9.07 -10.64
N TYR A 47 -5.46 -10.14 -9.97
CA TYR A 47 -4.95 -10.58 -8.67
C TYR A 47 -3.79 -11.60 -8.75
N ILE A 48 -3.51 -12.14 -9.95
CA ILE A 48 -2.48 -13.18 -10.13
C ILE A 48 -1.10 -12.70 -9.63
N PRO A 49 -0.60 -11.49 -9.97
CA PRO A 49 0.71 -11.06 -9.50
C PRO A 49 0.78 -10.97 -7.97
N LEU A 50 -0.27 -10.45 -7.35
CA LEU A 50 -0.37 -10.40 -5.88
C LEU A 50 -0.36 -11.80 -5.26
N ALA A 51 -1.15 -12.73 -5.81
CA ALA A 51 -1.22 -14.10 -5.34
C ALA A 51 0.13 -14.83 -5.47
N ILE A 52 0.88 -14.57 -6.55
CA ILE A 52 2.23 -15.12 -6.73
C ILE A 52 3.18 -14.57 -5.67
N ILE A 53 3.18 -13.25 -5.42
CA ILE A 53 4.07 -12.61 -4.44
C ILE A 53 3.78 -13.16 -3.03
N VAL A 54 2.51 -13.16 -2.61
CA VAL A 54 2.11 -13.69 -1.30
C VAL A 54 2.40 -15.19 -1.21
N GLY A 55 2.17 -15.94 -2.28
CA GLY A 55 2.49 -17.36 -2.38
C GLY A 55 4.00 -17.64 -2.20
N LEU A 56 4.86 -16.84 -2.82
CA LEU A 56 6.31 -16.96 -2.64
C LEU A 56 6.74 -16.67 -1.19
N ILE A 57 6.15 -15.64 -0.55
CA ILE A 57 6.40 -15.34 0.85
C ILE A 57 5.98 -16.50 1.74
N LEU A 58 4.78 -17.06 1.51
CA LEU A 58 4.28 -18.24 2.25
C LEU A 58 5.17 -19.46 2.08
N VAL A 59 5.57 -19.78 0.86
CA VAL A 59 6.48 -20.91 0.59
C VAL A 59 7.81 -20.73 1.29
N THR A 60 8.39 -19.53 1.22
CA THR A 60 9.66 -19.22 1.90
C THR A 60 9.52 -19.36 3.42
N SER A 61 8.45 -18.84 4.01
CA SER A 61 8.17 -18.96 5.45
C SER A 61 7.98 -20.42 5.86
N LEU A 62 7.30 -21.21 5.04
CA LEU A 62 7.10 -22.65 5.29
C LEU A 62 8.43 -23.41 5.25
N VAL A 63 9.29 -23.13 4.27
CA VAL A 63 10.61 -23.76 4.17
C VAL A 63 11.47 -23.46 5.39
N LEU A 64 11.46 -22.19 5.87
CA LEU A 64 12.16 -21.81 7.10
C LEU A 64 11.60 -22.54 8.33
N SER A 65 10.28 -22.65 8.45
CA SER A 65 9.61 -23.37 9.53
C SER A 65 9.92 -24.87 9.49
N LEU A 66 10.00 -25.48 8.31
CA LEU A 66 10.39 -26.88 8.16
C LEU A 66 11.85 -27.12 8.56
N ARG A 67 12.75 -26.16 8.27
CA ARG A 67 14.13 -26.20 8.75
C ARG A 67 14.18 -26.18 10.29
N ASP A 68 13.40 -25.30 10.92
CA ASP A 68 13.33 -25.20 12.38
C ASP A 68 12.76 -26.49 12.99
N LEU A 69 11.80 -27.14 12.33
CA LEU A 69 11.30 -28.46 12.73
C LEU A 69 12.41 -29.51 12.72
N GLN A 70 13.27 -29.51 11.69
CA GLN A 70 14.38 -30.50 11.59
C GLN A 70 15.41 -30.37 12.72
N ILE A 71 15.61 -29.16 13.23
CA ILE A 71 16.53 -28.88 14.35
C ILE A 71 15.85 -28.92 15.72
N GLY A 72 14.56 -29.28 15.77
CA GLY A 72 13.78 -29.33 17.01
C GLY A 72 13.41 -27.98 17.61
N ALA A 73 13.53 -26.88 16.84
CA ALA A 73 13.29 -25.51 17.29
C ALA A 73 11.97 -24.93 16.74
N LEU A 74 11.03 -25.77 16.27
CA LEU A 74 9.77 -25.29 15.71
C LEU A 74 8.97 -24.47 16.74
N SER A 75 8.66 -23.24 16.37
CA SER A 75 7.77 -22.34 17.12
C SER A 75 6.74 -21.72 16.18
N ILE A 76 5.49 -21.71 16.61
CA ILE A 76 4.41 -21.06 15.85
C ILE A 76 4.70 -19.56 15.69
N THR A 77 5.19 -18.90 16.75
CA THR A 77 5.55 -17.48 16.70
C THR A 77 6.69 -17.21 15.71
N ALA A 78 7.71 -18.08 15.64
CA ALA A 78 8.77 -17.96 14.65
C ALA A 78 8.24 -18.12 13.22
N SER A 79 7.36 -19.10 12.99
CA SER A 79 6.75 -19.33 11.68
C SER A 79 5.91 -18.14 11.20
N LEU A 80 5.13 -17.54 12.09
CA LEU A 80 4.36 -16.32 11.81
C LEU A 80 5.29 -15.13 11.53
N SER A 81 6.37 -14.98 12.33
CA SER A 81 7.36 -13.93 12.12
C SER A 81 8.02 -14.00 10.74
N TYR A 82 8.37 -15.19 10.25
CA TYR A 82 8.96 -15.34 8.91
C TYR A 82 8.04 -14.84 7.81
N PHE A 83 6.74 -15.10 7.94
CA PHE A 83 5.76 -14.58 7.00
C PHE A 83 5.66 -13.04 7.07
N MET A 84 5.55 -12.49 8.28
CA MET A 84 5.41 -11.04 8.50
C MET A 84 6.66 -10.29 8.04
N ILE A 85 7.86 -10.79 8.33
CA ILE A 85 9.13 -10.25 7.86
C ILE A 85 9.15 -10.19 6.32
N GLY A 86 8.88 -11.31 5.67
CA GLY A 86 8.85 -11.39 4.20
C GLY A 86 7.82 -10.43 3.61
N PHE A 87 6.65 -10.36 4.21
CA PHE A 87 5.58 -9.47 3.79
C PHE A 87 5.99 -7.99 3.88
N PHE A 88 6.43 -7.52 5.04
CA PHE A 88 6.85 -6.13 5.22
C PHE A 88 7.99 -5.73 4.29
N ILE A 89 9.04 -6.56 4.16
CA ILE A 89 10.18 -6.23 3.31
C ILE A 89 9.76 -6.13 1.83
N VAL A 90 8.98 -7.09 1.34
CA VAL A 90 8.58 -7.13 -0.06
C VAL A 90 7.61 -5.99 -0.39
N PHE A 91 6.59 -5.77 0.43
CA PHE A 91 5.58 -4.73 0.16
C PHE A 91 6.15 -3.33 0.37
N ALA A 92 6.98 -3.11 1.39
CA ALA A 92 7.73 -1.86 1.51
C ALA A 92 8.63 -1.63 0.29
N GLY A 93 9.32 -2.68 -0.20
CA GLY A 93 10.14 -2.61 -1.41
C GLY A 93 9.37 -2.11 -2.62
N PHE A 94 8.18 -2.64 -2.89
CA PHE A 94 7.33 -2.17 -3.99
C PHE A 94 6.91 -0.71 -3.83
N LYS A 95 6.57 -0.28 -2.62
CA LYS A 95 6.21 1.11 -2.31
C LYS A 95 7.39 2.06 -2.50
N LEU A 96 8.61 1.61 -2.19
CA LEU A 96 9.84 2.39 -2.35
C LEU A 96 10.29 2.54 -3.81
N ILE A 97 9.96 1.61 -4.72
CA ILE A 97 10.29 1.70 -6.14
C ILE A 97 9.63 2.91 -6.79
N ASP A 98 8.38 3.22 -6.42
CA ASP A 98 7.69 4.43 -6.86
C ASP A 98 7.11 5.17 -5.65
N LEU A 99 8.01 5.70 -4.85
CA LEU A 99 7.69 6.38 -3.60
C LEU A 99 6.76 7.59 -3.80
N LYS A 100 6.94 8.32 -4.91
CA LYS A 100 6.09 9.48 -5.24
C LYS A 100 4.67 9.04 -5.58
N GLY A 101 4.54 8.09 -6.50
CA GLY A 101 3.23 7.54 -6.88
C GLY A 101 2.52 6.89 -5.70
N PHE A 102 3.27 6.20 -4.83
CA PHE A 102 2.72 5.68 -3.58
C PHE A 102 2.19 6.79 -2.67
N ALA A 103 2.99 7.82 -2.36
CA ALA A 103 2.60 8.91 -1.45
C ALA A 103 1.37 9.67 -1.96
N GLU A 104 1.29 9.94 -3.26
CA GLU A 104 0.15 10.58 -3.90
C GLU A 104 -1.12 9.72 -3.77
N GLY A 105 -1.03 8.44 -4.09
CA GLY A 105 -2.17 7.50 -3.98
C GLY A 105 -2.59 7.28 -2.53
N TYR A 106 -1.64 7.05 -1.63
CA TYR A 106 -1.87 6.81 -0.20
C TYR A 106 -2.55 7.99 0.49
N SER A 107 -2.18 9.22 0.15
CA SER A 107 -2.79 10.44 0.69
C SER A 107 -4.28 10.59 0.33
N THR A 108 -4.78 9.84 -0.64
CA THR A 108 -6.20 9.92 -1.02
C THR A 108 -7.11 9.20 -0.02
N TYR A 109 -6.62 8.16 0.66
CA TYR A 109 -7.44 7.33 1.55
C TYR A 109 -6.95 7.25 3.00
N ASP A 110 -5.67 7.38 3.29
CA ASP A 110 -5.16 7.36 4.65
C ASP A 110 -5.51 8.65 5.40
N LEU A 111 -5.89 8.50 6.69
CA LEU A 111 -6.38 9.61 7.51
C LEU A 111 -5.28 10.61 7.86
N LEU A 112 -4.04 10.13 8.05
CA LEU A 112 -2.91 10.96 8.43
C LEU A 112 -2.22 11.55 7.20
N ALA A 113 -1.97 10.74 6.17
CA ALA A 113 -1.36 11.18 4.93
C ALA A 113 -2.21 12.26 4.21
N LYS A 114 -3.53 12.21 4.36
CA LYS A 114 -4.45 13.24 3.86
C LYS A 114 -4.24 14.59 4.55
N LYS A 115 -3.87 14.61 5.83
CA LYS A 115 -3.58 15.84 6.58
C LYS A 115 -2.12 16.28 6.45
N VAL A 116 -1.22 15.31 6.45
CA VAL A 116 0.23 15.51 6.41
C VAL A 116 0.80 14.67 5.26
N PHE A 117 0.87 15.26 4.07
CA PHE A 117 1.31 14.59 2.84
C PHE A 117 2.68 13.89 2.98
N ALA A 118 3.60 14.52 3.75
CA ALA A 118 4.92 13.94 4.04
C ALA A 118 4.86 12.56 4.70
N TYR A 119 3.78 12.25 5.44
CA TYR A 119 3.59 10.94 6.05
C TYR A 119 3.51 9.81 5.00
N GLY A 120 2.93 10.09 3.83
CA GLY A 120 2.91 9.12 2.72
C GLY A 120 4.30 8.71 2.24
N TYR A 121 5.28 9.61 2.31
CA TYR A 121 6.68 9.27 2.00
C TYR A 121 7.36 8.47 3.10
N VAL A 122 6.98 8.67 4.36
CA VAL A 122 7.61 8.01 5.52
C VAL A 122 7.04 6.60 5.73
N TYR A 123 5.79 6.37 5.39
CA TYR A 123 5.09 5.11 5.67
C TYR A 123 5.79 3.84 5.15
N PRO A 124 6.32 3.78 3.90
CA PRO A 124 7.05 2.60 3.44
C PRO A 124 8.34 2.31 4.23
N PHE A 125 8.97 3.35 4.78
CA PHE A 125 10.15 3.18 5.64
C PHE A 125 9.76 2.63 7.01
N ILE A 126 8.58 3.00 7.54
CA ILE A 126 8.04 2.42 8.77
C ILE A 126 7.79 0.92 8.58
N GLU A 127 7.16 0.52 7.47
CA GLU A 127 6.94 -0.90 7.16
C GLU A 127 8.27 -1.65 7.01
N LEU A 128 9.23 -1.09 6.28
CA LEU A 128 10.55 -1.68 6.14
C LEU A 128 11.24 -1.83 7.50
N PHE A 129 11.11 -0.82 8.37
CA PHE A 129 11.63 -0.87 9.72
C PHE A 129 11.01 -2.01 10.53
N PHE A 130 9.69 -2.22 10.45
CA PHE A 130 9.03 -3.36 11.12
C PHE A 130 9.61 -4.68 10.62
N GLY A 131 9.73 -4.88 9.30
CA GLY A 131 10.31 -6.10 8.74
C GLY A 131 11.73 -6.35 9.21
N LEU A 132 12.59 -5.34 9.19
CA LEU A 132 13.98 -5.46 9.64
C LEU A 132 14.11 -5.63 11.16
N ALA A 133 13.31 -4.91 11.95
CA ALA A 133 13.30 -5.03 13.39
C ALA A 133 12.83 -6.42 13.87
N MET A 134 11.85 -7.01 13.17
CA MET A 134 11.38 -8.37 13.46
C MET A 134 12.41 -9.46 13.18
N ILE A 135 13.39 -9.22 12.28
CA ILE A 135 14.53 -10.15 12.10
C ILE A 135 15.35 -10.25 13.39
N LEU A 136 15.54 -9.12 14.08
CA LEU A 136 16.36 -9.04 15.30
C LEU A 136 15.55 -9.39 16.55
N TYR A 137 14.28 -9.02 16.58
CA TYR A 137 13.42 -9.10 17.75
C TYR A 137 12.02 -9.64 17.37
N PRO A 138 11.89 -10.90 16.91
CA PRO A 138 10.65 -11.44 16.32
C PRO A 138 9.47 -11.48 17.30
N THR A 139 9.71 -11.57 18.59
CA THR A 139 8.67 -11.70 19.64
C THR A 139 8.59 -10.48 20.57
N SER A 140 9.21 -9.36 20.18
CA SER A 140 9.18 -8.13 20.99
C SER A 140 7.76 -7.59 21.11
N MET A 141 7.21 -7.59 22.31
CA MET A 141 5.86 -7.10 22.60
C MET A 141 5.69 -5.64 22.20
N SER A 142 6.69 -4.79 22.44
CA SER A 142 6.64 -3.38 22.06
C SER A 142 6.60 -3.18 20.55
N LEU A 143 7.32 -4.02 19.79
CA LEU A 143 7.32 -3.97 18.33
C LEU A 143 5.97 -4.40 17.76
N LEU A 144 5.39 -5.50 18.25
CA LEU A 144 4.08 -5.98 17.85
C LEU A 144 2.96 -4.98 18.17
N LEU A 145 3.01 -4.33 19.34
CA LEU A 145 2.05 -3.30 19.70
C LEU A 145 2.18 -2.04 18.83
N ALA A 146 3.40 -1.63 18.49
CA ALA A 146 3.64 -0.52 17.57
C ALA A 146 3.11 -0.83 16.16
N GLU A 147 3.34 -2.06 15.67
CA GLU A 147 2.81 -2.53 14.39
C GLU A 147 1.28 -2.52 14.38
N ILE A 148 0.62 -3.10 15.40
CA ILE A 148 -0.84 -3.09 15.52
C ILE A 148 -1.36 -1.64 15.49
N GLY A 149 -0.69 -0.73 16.18
CA GLY A 149 -1.09 0.68 16.21
C GLY A 149 -1.00 1.34 14.84
N VAL A 150 0.11 1.19 14.14
CA VAL A 150 0.36 1.82 12.83
C VAL A 150 -0.52 1.19 11.75
N MET A 151 -0.51 -0.15 11.63
CA MET A 151 -1.29 -0.85 10.60
C MET A 151 -2.80 -0.76 10.88
N GLY A 152 -3.21 -0.84 12.14
CA GLY A 152 -4.61 -0.68 12.52
C GLY A 152 -5.14 0.72 12.20
N PHE A 153 -4.34 1.76 12.42
CA PHE A 153 -4.71 3.14 12.09
C PHE A 153 -4.84 3.33 10.57
N SER A 154 -3.89 2.81 9.78
CA SER A 154 -3.95 2.83 8.32
C SER A 154 -5.20 2.08 7.82
N GLY A 155 -5.42 0.86 8.30
CA GLY A 155 -6.58 0.03 7.94
C GLY A 155 -7.92 0.69 8.25
N LEU A 156 -8.02 1.47 9.34
CA LEU A 156 -9.22 2.27 9.64
C LEU A 156 -9.50 3.31 8.55
N GLY A 157 -8.48 4.00 8.06
CA GLY A 157 -8.61 4.98 6.97
C GLY A 157 -9.19 4.36 5.72
N VAL A 158 -8.63 3.22 5.31
CA VAL A 158 -9.11 2.46 4.15
C VAL A 158 -10.55 1.97 4.34
N THR A 159 -10.88 1.45 5.54
CA THR A 159 -12.22 0.93 5.87
C THR A 159 -13.29 2.02 5.79
N ILE A 160 -13.00 3.22 6.30
CA ILE A 160 -13.92 4.37 6.23
C ILE A 160 -14.20 4.74 4.76
N LYS A 161 -13.18 4.75 3.91
CA LYS A 161 -13.32 5.02 2.48
C LYS A 161 -14.13 3.93 1.77
N LEU A 162 -13.87 2.66 2.11
CA LEU A 162 -14.61 1.53 1.58
C LEU A 162 -16.10 1.60 1.95
N ALA A 163 -16.41 1.95 3.19
CA ALA A 163 -17.78 2.13 3.67
C ALA A 163 -18.52 3.24 2.90
N LYS A 164 -17.81 4.29 2.49
CA LYS A 164 -18.35 5.37 1.64
C LYS A 164 -18.49 4.98 0.17
N ARG A 165 -18.16 3.74 -0.22
CA ARG A 165 -18.18 3.23 -1.60
C ARG A 165 -17.34 4.06 -2.59
N GLU A 166 -16.35 4.79 -2.10
CA GLU A 166 -15.41 5.49 -2.95
C GLU A 166 -14.51 4.46 -3.66
N LYS A 167 -14.45 4.51 -5.00
CA LYS A 167 -13.56 3.66 -5.78
C LYS A 167 -12.19 4.32 -5.84
N PHE A 168 -11.17 3.65 -5.35
CA PHE A 168 -9.78 4.08 -5.48
C PHE A 168 -8.90 2.89 -5.86
N GLN A 169 -7.73 3.18 -6.39
CA GLN A 169 -6.75 2.18 -6.78
C GLN A 169 -5.83 1.91 -5.60
N CYS A 170 -5.53 0.64 -5.33
CA CYS A 170 -4.50 0.29 -4.35
C CYS A 170 -3.12 0.68 -4.86
N VAL A 171 -2.34 1.24 -3.97
CA VAL A 171 -0.93 1.54 -4.20
C VAL A 171 0.01 0.62 -3.40
N CYS A 172 -0.53 -0.48 -2.83
CA CYS A 172 0.23 -1.43 -2.00
C CYS A 172 1.40 -2.09 -2.76
N LEU A 173 1.21 -2.31 -4.07
CA LEU A 173 2.23 -2.84 -4.97
C LEU A 173 2.86 -1.74 -5.84
N GLY A 174 2.86 -0.49 -5.36
CA GLY A 174 3.28 0.66 -6.13
C GLY A 174 2.31 0.95 -7.29
N THR A 175 2.75 1.77 -8.24
CA THR A 175 1.96 2.12 -9.43
C THR A 175 2.08 1.10 -10.55
N PHE A 176 2.91 0.06 -10.38
CA PHE A 176 3.18 -0.94 -11.41
C PHE A 176 2.01 -1.89 -11.68
N LEU A 177 1.22 -2.21 -10.68
CA LEU A 177 0.11 -3.14 -10.79
C LEU A 177 -1.21 -2.41 -10.60
N LYS A 178 -1.97 -2.29 -11.66
CA LYS A 178 -3.33 -1.71 -11.65
C LYS A 178 -4.33 -2.72 -11.08
N VAL A 179 -4.24 -2.99 -9.79
CA VAL A 179 -5.19 -3.87 -9.13
C VAL A 179 -6.33 -3.02 -8.55
N PRO A 180 -7.60 -3.28 -8.84
CA PRO A 180 -8.74 -2.56 -8.27
C PRO A 180 -8.96 -3.05 -6.83
N LEU A 181 -8.52 -2.26 -5.82
CA LEU A 181 -8.18 -2.87 -4.54
C LEU A 181 -8.63 -2.12 -3.31
N THR A 182 -9.88 -1.91 -3.20
CA THR A 182 -10.46 -1.53 -1.92
C THR A 182 -10.39 -2.67 -0.88
N LYS A 183 -10.52 -3.91 -1.34
CA LYS A 183 -10.58 -5.08 -0.45
C LYS A 183 -9.20 -5.62 -0.05
N VAL A 184 -8.21 -5.56 -0.95
CA VAL A 184 -6.89 -6.14 -0.69
C VAL A 184 -6.10 -5.32 0.34
N THR A 185 -6.16 -3.98 0.27
CA THR A 185 -5.50 -3.12 1.26
C THR A 185 -6.06 -3.34 2.67
N VAL A 186 -7.40 -3.49 2.78
CA VAL A 186 -8.03 -3.83 4.07
C VAL A 186 -7.53 -5.19 4.56
N PHE A 187 -7.45 -6.18 3.67
CA PHE A 187 -6.99 -7.51 4.04
C PHE A 187 -5.49 -7.52 4.40
N GLU A 188 -4.69 -6.69 3.74
CA GLU A 188 -3.26 -6.46 4.05
C GLU A 188 -3.11 -5.92 5.47
N ASP A 189 -3.68 -4.75 5.76
CA ASP A 189 -3.53 -4.06 7.04
C ASP A 189 -4.12 -4.89 8.21
N PHE A 190 -5.36 -5.33 8.09
CA PHE A 190 -6.01 -6.13 9.15
C PHE A 190 -5.49 -7.56 9.25
N GLY A 191 -4.99 -8.12 8.15
CA GLY A 191 -4.32 -9.42 8.16
C GLY A 191 -3.06 -9.38 9.03
N MET A 192 -2.24 -8.34 8.86
CA MET A 192 -1.02 -8.14 9.65
C MET A 192 -1.34 -7.87 11.12
N VAL A 193 -2.33 -7.00 11.39
CA VAL A 193 -2.83 -6.77 12.76
C VAL A 193 -3.31 -8.09 13.40
N GLY A 194 -4.04 -8.92 12.66
CA GLY A 194 -4.52 -10.21 13.14
C GLY A 194 -3.37 -11.16 13.50
N LEU A 195 -2.34 -11.24 12.66
CA LEU A 195 -1.15 -12.06 12.92
C LEU A 195 -0.38 -11.57 14.15
N ALA A 196 -0.19 -10.24 14.29
CA ALA A 196 0.46 -9.64 15.44
C ALA A 196 -0.33 -9.92 16.75
N LEU A 197 -1.66 -9.83 16.71
CA LEU A 197 -2.51 -10.17 17.86
C LEU A 197 -2.38 -11.65 18.23
N VAL A 198 -2.36 -12.57 17.26
CA VAL A 198 -2.15 -14.00 17.51
C VAL A 198 -0.79 -14.23 18.16
N MET A 199 0.27 -13.57 17.67
CA MET A 199 1.61 -13.68 18.26
C MET A 199 1.66 -13.15 19.69
N LEU A 200 1.02 -12.01 19.96
CA LEU A 200 0.90 -11.47 21.34
C LEU A 200 0.18 -12.44 22.25
N PHE A 201 -0.94 -13.00 21.78
CA PHE A 201 -1.71 -13.98 22.56
C PHE A 201 -0.86 -15.21 22.89
N ILE A 202 -0.20 -15.82 21.91
CA ILE A 202 0.67 -16.96 22.14
C ILE A 202 1.80 -16.60 23.11
N SER A 203 2.45 -15.42 22.94
CA SER A 203 3.54 -15.00 23.82
C SER A 203 3.09 -14.69 25.25
N ALA A 204 1.82 -14.37 25.49
CA ALA A 204 1.27 -14.11 26.81
C ALA A 204 0.91 -15.39 27.57
N TYR A 205 0.67 -16.51 26.86
CA TYR A 205 0.25 -17.79 27.44
C TYR A 205 1.33 -18.88 27.34
N ALA A 206 2.47 -18.63 26.71
CA ALA A 206 3.63 -19.50 26.64
C ALA A 206 4.64 -19.19 27.76
#